data_e98c21aa83095b95f0220bc75f0d8a5e
#
_entry.id   e98c21aa83095b95f0220bc75f0d8a5e
#
_cell.length_a   1.000
_cell.length_b   1.000
_cell.length_c   1.000
_cell.angle_alpha   90.00
_cell.angle_beta   90.00
_cell.angle_gamma   90.00
#
_symmetry.space_group_name_H-M   'P 1'
#
loop_
_entity.id
_entity.type
_entity.pdbx_description
1 polymer ?
#
loop_
_entity_poly.entity_id
_entity_poly.type
_entity_poly.pdbx_seq_one_letter_code
_entity_poly.pdbx_strand_id
1 'polypeptide(L)'
;QKNYQEINSKINYCNSIKEWIEIYKILTYWELEISQIDNNDIYEIIESQKKEANRLFGTFIEENYKNILLDNDIDLSHTLFKNKVIPELSSERPTLMILIDNLRYDQWKCLEPDIISDYKVTVNEIYSSIIPTTTQYSRNSIFSGLSPIEINKKHSELWKNENDEGGKNLFEKLLLKEQLVRLGKNISFNYHKVINTKEGIKYYEKLENEKQNDLSVLVYNFVDMISHAKKDVNFIKELAKDDKAYRSLTLSWYNNSNLKKIITKAKELGHKIIITTDHGTINVNTPSLVSGDKEISTNLRYKTAKKINSETKKVIKIDDPSSFLLPSNYLSSCFIFAKENTYFVYSNNYNNYVNMFKNTYQHGGVSLEEMLVPFVVIKPK
;
A
#
# COMPACT_ATOMS: atom_id res chain seq x y z
N GLN A 1 23.85 6.48 20.49
CA GLN A 1 24.54 7.54 19.72
C GLN A 1 25.19 7.01 18.45
N LYS A 2 25.98 5.91 18.48
CA LYS A 2 26.66 5.35 17.30
C LYS A 2 25.67 4.92 16.20
N ASN A 3 24.62 4.21 16.57
CA ASN A 3 23.56 3.77 15.61
C ASN A 3 22.81 4.95 15.00
N TYR A 4 22.57 6.02 15.78
CA TYR A 4 21.96 7.25 15.28
C TYR A 4 22.80 7.91 14.18
N GLN A 5 24.10 8.06 14.40
CA GLN A 5 25.01 8.67 13.42
C GLN A 5 25.12 7.81 12.15
N GLU A 6 25.13 6.48 12.29
CA GLU A 6 25.15 5.55 11.18
C GLU A 6 23.88 5.64 10.32
N ILE A 7 22.71 5.65 10.96
CA ILE A 7 21.42 5.80 10.25
C ILE A 7 21.37 7.14 9.52
N ASN A 8 21.75 8.23 10.20
CA ASN A 8 21.73 9.57 9.63
C ASN A 8 22.69 9.70 8.43
N SER A 9 23.86 9.08 8.52
CA SER A 9 24.79 9.00 7.39
C SER A 9 24.18 8.24 6.22
N LYS A 10 23.59 7.07 6.45
CA LYS A 10 22.94 6.26 5.40
C LYS A 10 21.81 7.02 4.72
N ILE A 11 20.94 7.69 5.47
CA ILE A 11 19.83 8.48 4.92
C ILE A 11 20.33 9.55 3.94
N ASN A 12 21.42 10.24 4.26
CA ASN A 12 21.94 11.33 3.46
C ASN A 12 22.65 10.89 2.15
N TYR A 13 23.07 9.63 2.05
CA TYR A 13 23.79 9.08 0.90
C TYR A 13 23.02 8.04 0.10
N CYS A 14 21.70 7.87 0.39
CA CYS A 14 20.83 6.94 -0.33
C CYS A 14 20.60 7.38 -1.78
N ASN A 15 20.96 6.51 -2.73
CA ASN A 15 20.89 6.79 -4.17
C ASN A 15 20.06 5.76 -4.96
N SER A 16 19.50 4.75 -4.30
CA SER A 16 18.71 3.70 -4.93
C SER A 16 17.50 3.29 -4.07
N ILE A 17 16.46 2.78 -4.72
CA ILE A 17 15.28 2.26 -4.01
C ILE A 17 15.65 1.10 -3.08
N LYS A 18 16.64 0.28 -3.43
CA LYS A 18 17.13 -0.83 -2.60
C LYS A 18 17.75 -0.33 -1.29
N GLU A 19 18.50 0.76 -1.34
CA GLU A 19 19.06 1.40 -0.14
C GLU A 19 17.97 2.02 0.73
N TRP A 20 16.95 2.64 0.11
CA TRP A 20 15.78 3.15 0.83
C TRP A 20 14.98 2.06 1.52
N ILE A 21 14.85 0.89 0.90
CA ILE A 21 14.24 -0.28 1.53
C ILE A 21 15.01 -0.70 2.79
N GLU A 22 16.34 -0.77 2.73
CA GLU A 22 17.16 -1.14 3.90
C GLU A 22 17.09 -0.09 5.01
N ILE A 23 17.11 1.19 4.66
CA ILE A 23 16.89 2.29 5.63
C ILE A 23 15.53 2.15 6.29
N TYR A 24 14.45 1.92 5.51
CA TYR A 24 13.10 1.79 6.06
C TYR A 24 12.97 0.59 6.99
N LYS A 25 13.61 -0.53 6.67
CA LYS A 25 13.67 -1.70 7.58
C LYS A 25 14.36 -1.35 8.90
N ILE A 26 15.49 -0.64 8.85
CA ILE A 26 16.24 -0.23 10.04
C ILE A 26 15.42 0.75 10.90
N LEU A 27 14.81 1.76 10.29
CA LEU A 27 13.95 2.72 11.00
C LEU A 27 12.76 2.02 11.66
N THR A 28 12.09 1.12 10.93
CA THR A 28 10.96 0.33 11.45
C THR A 28 11.40 -0.55 12.62
N TYR A 29 12.54 -1.21 12.51
CA TYR A 29 13.07 -2.05 13.58
C TYR A 29 13.27 -1.23 14.86
N TRP A 30 13.97 -0.09 14.79
CA TRP A 30 14.20 0.75 15.95
C TRP A 30 12.93 1.39 16.51
N GLU A 31 11.99 1.78 15.65
CA GLU A 31 10.69 2.29 16.08
C GLU A 31 9.91 1.24 16.91
N LEU A 32 9.94 -0.02 16.50
CA LEU A 32 9.30 -1.11 17.21
C LEU A 32 9.99 -1.44 18.53
N GLU A 33 11.33 -1.54 18.55
CA GLU A 33 12.11 -1.79 19.77
C GLU A 33 11.89 -0.70 20.83
N ILE A 34 11.97 0.57 20.39
CA ILE A 34 11.84 1.72 21.31
C ILE A 34 10.38 1.87 21.77
N SER A 35 9.40 1.48 20.98
CA SER A 35 8.00 1.52 21.39
C SER A 35 7.68 0.62 22.59
N GLN A 36 8.56 -0.35 22.90
CA GLN A 36 8.46 -1.23 24.06
C GLN A 36 9.14 -0.62 25.30
N ILE A 37 9.97 0.41 25.13
CA ILE A 37 10.68 1.09 26.20
C ILE A 37 9.95 2.41 26.48
N ASP A 38 9.64 2.68 27.74
CA ASP A 38 9.00 3.94 28.16
C ASP A 38 10.04 5.06 28.24
N ASN A 39 10.58 5.48 27.08
CA ASN A 39 11.58 6.53 26.96
C ASN A 39 11.25 7.49 25.82
N ASN A 40 10.60 8.58 26.15
CA ASN A 40 10.12 9.58 25.19
C ASN A 40 11.26 10.24 24.40
N ASP A 41 12.42 10.49 25.01
CA ASP A 41 13.53 11.20 24.34
C ASP A 41 14.07 10.39 23.15
N ILE A 42 14.21 9.07 23.34
CA ILE A 42 14.70 8.19 22.27
C ILE A 42 13.64 8.04 21.19
N TYR A 43 12.36 8.01 21.54
CA TYR A 43 11.27 7.96 20.59
C TYR A 43 11.25 9.20 19.68
N GLU A 44 11.37 10.40 20.25
CA GLU A 44 11.43 11.66 19.48
C GLU A 44 12.62 11.71 18.51
N ILE A 45 13.75 11.11 18.88
CA ILE A 45 14.93 11.01 18.01
C ILE A 45 14.62 10.16 16.77
N ILE A 46 14.02 8.97 16.95
CA ILE A 46 13.68 8.09 15.82
C ILE A 46 12.58 8.71 14.95
N GLU A 47 11.58 9.35 15.55
CA GLU A 47 10.58 10.11 14.79
C GLU A 47 11.20 11.21 13.93
N SER A 48 12.17 11.95 14.48
CA SER A 48 12.90 12.97 13.74
C SER A 48 13.68 12.39 12.56
N GLN A 49 14.37 11.25 12.76
CA GLN A 49 15.07 10.54 11.68
C GLN A 49 14.10 10.05 10.60
N LYS A 50 12.95 9.52 10.98
CA LYS A 50 11.93 9.05 10.05
C LYS A 50 11.34 10.21 9.24
N LYS A 51 11.12 11.38 9.85
CA LYS A 51 10.70 12.60 9.15
C LYS A 51 11.73 13.05 8.12
N GLU A 52 13.00 13.08 8.52
CA GLU A 52 14.10 13.44 7.61
C GLU A 52 14.26 12.43 6.48
N ALA A 53 14.16 11.12 6.78
CA ALA A 53 14.15 10.07 5.76
C ALA A 53 13.01 10.25 4.76
N ASN A 54 11.79 10.53 5.21
CA ASN A 54 10.65 10.80 4.32
C ASN A 54 10.85 12.05 3.47
N ARG A 55 11.47 13.10 4.02
CA ARG A 55 11.81 14.31 3.26
C ARG A 55 12.76 14.02 2.11
N LEU A 56 13.85 13.30 2.40
CA LEU A 56 14.88 12.94 1.40
C LEU A 56 14.35 11.89 0.42
N PHE A 57 13.56 10.92 0.88
CA PHE A 57 12.89 9.96 0.02
C PHE A 57 11.94 10.65 -0.96
N GLY A 58 11.16 11.64 -0.50
CA GLY A 58 10.31 12.44 -1.39
C GLY A 58 11.09 13.16 -2.47
N THR A 59 12.27 13.70 -2.17
CA THR A 59 13.17 14.31 -3.15
C THR A 59 13.75 13.27 -4.11
N PHE A 60 14.19 12.14 -3.57
CA PHE A 60 14.72 11.02 -4.38
C PHE A 60 13.68 10.52 -5.39
N ILE A 61 12.43 10.32 -4.98
CA ILE A 61 11.35 9.91 -5.88
C ILE A 61 11.07 10.97 -6.93
N GLU A 62 11.01 12.26 -6.56
CA GLU A 62 10.80 13.36 -7.51
C GLU A 62 11.84 13.36 -8.64
N GLU A 63 13.10 13.09 -8.31
CA GLU A 63 14.23 13.11 -9.27
C GLU A 63 14.36 11.81 -10.08
N ASN A 64 14.01 10.65 -9.49
CA ASN A 64 14.38 9.36 -10.04
C ASN A 64 13.19 8.47 -10.45
N TYR A 65 11.94 8.84 -10.18
CA TYR A 65 10.80 7.93 -10.38
C TYR A 65 10.65 7.41 -11.81
N LYS A 66 10.93 8.25 -12.82
CA LYS A 66 10.90 7.82 -14.23
C LYS A 66 11.90 6.68 -14.51
N ASN A 67 13.09 6.77 -13.93
CA ASN A 67 14.11 5.73 -14.07
C ASN A 67 13.72 4.47 -13.30
N ILE A 68 13.13 4.62 -12.11
CA ILE A 68 12.61 3.51 -11.29
C ILE A 68 11.54 2.72 -12.05
N LEU A 69 10.65 3.41 -12.78
CA LEU A 69 9.61 2.75 -13.59
C LEU A 69 10.17 1.91 -14.76
N LEU A 70 11.39 2.19 -15.19
CA LEU A 70 12.08 1.48 -16.28
C LEU A 70 13.08 0.44 -15.79
N ASP A 71 13.36 0.41 -14.49
CA ASP A 71 14.32 -0.51 -13.88
C ASP A 71 13.70 -1.89 -13.67
N ASN A 72 14.21 -2.89 -14.37
CA ASN A 72 13.75 -4.27 -14.27
C ASN A 72 14.20 -4.98 -12.98
N ASP A 73 15.15 -4.43 -12.24
CA ASP A 73 15.66 -4.99 -10.98
C ASP A 73 14.84 -4.55 -9.76
N ILE A 74 13.83 -3.73 -9.98
CA ILE A 74 12.91 -3.24 -8.93
C ILE A 74 11.53 -3.84 -9.15
N ASP A 75 11.00 -4.50 -8.13
CA ASP A 75 9.62 -4.97 -8.17
C ASP A 75 8.67 -3.81 -7.86
N LEU A 76 7.80 -3.51 -8.81
CA LEU A 76 6.75 -2.50 -8.74
C LEU A 76 5.38 -3.17 -8.79
N SER A 77 4.31 -2.46 -8.44
CA SER A 77 2.95 -3.01 -8.44
C SER A 77 2.61 -3.81 -9.71
N HIS A 78 2.98 -3.31 -10.89
CA HIS A 78 2.67 -3.96 -12.17
C HIS A 78 3.63 -5.10 -12.56
N THR A 79 4.77 -5.24 -11.89
CA THR A 79 5.71 -6.35 -12.13
C THR A 79 5.65 -7.43 -11.05
N LEU A 80 5.10 -7.09 -9.87
CA LEU A 80 5.08 -7.94 -8.68
C LEU A 80 4.52 -9.34 -8.95
N PHE A 81 3.37 -9.43 -9.60
CA PHE A 81 2.70 -10.71 -9.81
C PHE A 81 3.54 -11.65 -10.68
N LYS A 82 4.05 -11.13 -11.80
CA LYS A 82 4.93 -11.87 -12.71
C LYS A 82 6.23 -12.30 -12.03
N ASN A 83 6.89 -11.37 -11.33
CA ASN A 83 8.25 -11.59 -10.82
C ASN A 83 8.27 -12.35 -9.50
N LYS A 84 7.24 -12.19 -8.65
CA LYS A 84 7.23 -12.73 -7.28
C LYS A 84 6.12 -13.77 -7.05
N VAL A 85 4.91 -13.58 -7.57
CA VAL A 85 3.81 -14.51 -7.33
C VAL A 85 3.92 -15.75 -8.21
N ILE A 86 4.10 -15.58 -9.52
CA ILE A 86 4.19 -16.69 -10.48
C ILE A 86 5.29 -17.70 -10.12
N PRO A 87 6.53 -17.31 -9.72
CA PRO A 87 7.57 -18.26 -9.33
C PRO A 87 7.23 -19.09 -8.08
N GLU A 88 6.33 -18.58 -7.23
CA GLU A 88 5.90 -19.28 -6.02
C GLU A 88 4.78 -20.30 -6.28
N LEU A 89 4.14 -20.28 -7.46
CA LEU A 89 3.09 -21.24 -7.79
C LEU A 89 3.70 -22.62 -8.09
N SER A 90 3.11 -23.65 -7.53
CA SER A 90 3.56 -25.04 -7.65
C SER A 90 2.35 -25.96 -7.73
N SER A 91 2.42 -26.99 -8.56
CA SER A 91 1.40 -28.03 -8.62
C SER A 91 1.37 -28.94 -7.39
N GLU A 92 2.41 -28.88 -6.55
CA GLU A 92 2.50 -29.74 -5.36
C GLU A 92 1.67 -29.20 -4.19
N ARG A 93 1.42 -27.91 -4.13
CA ARG A 93 0.69 -27.26 -3.03
C ARG A 93 -0.18 -26.12 -3.53
N PRO A 94 -1.44 -26.05 -3.06
CA PRO A 94 -2.28 -24.90 -3.35
C PRO A 94 -1.66 -23.63 -2.75
N THR A 95 -1.73 -22.53 -3.47
CA THR A 95 -1.22 -21.24 -3.02
C THR A 95 -2.39 -20.30 -2.68
N LEU A 96 -2.38 -19.76 -1.47
CA LEU A 96 -3.31 -18.71 -1.04
C LEU A 96 -2.57 -17.37 -1.02
N MET A 97 -2.87 -16.49 -1.95
CA MET A 97 -2.39 -15.11 -1.94
C MET A 97 -3.39 -14.22 -1.17
N ILE A 98 -2.94 -13.66 -0.07
CA ILE A 98 -3.70 -12.71 0.76
C ILE A 98 -3.16 -11.31 0.51
N LEU A 99 -3.96 -10.46 -0.11
CA LEU A 99 -3.68 -9.03 -0.24
C LEU A 99 -4.49 -8.31 0.83
N ILE A 100 -3.81 -7.79 1.85
CA ILE A 100 -4.42 -6.98 2.91
C ILE A 100 -4.36 -5.53 2.46
N ASP A 101 -5.50 -4.94 2.16
CA ASP A 101 -5.60 -3.55 1.69
C ASP A 101 -4.96 -2.58 2.67
N ASN A 102 -4.06 -1.72 2.18
CA ASN A 102 -3.44 -0.63 2.93
C ASN A 102 -2.63 -1.08 4.16
N LEU A 103 -1.93 -2.22 4.08
CA LEU A 103 -1.09 -2.74 5.15
C LEU A 103 0.32 -2.14 5.08
N ARG A 104 0.74 -1.41 6.11
CA ARG A 104 2.09 -0.88 6.24
C ARG A 104 3.10 -1.99 6.63
N TYR A 105 4.37 -1.75 6.31
CA TYR A 105 5.44 -2.68 6.69
C TYR A 105 5.60 -2.82 8.22
N ASP A 106 5.48 -1.74 8.98
CA ASP A 106 5.55 -1.80 10.44
C ASP A 106 4.36 -2.54 11.07
N GLN A 107 3.17 -2.44 10.46
CA GLN A 107 2.01 -3.23 10.86
C GLN A 107 2.23 -4.73 10.57
N TRP A 108 2.77 -5.06 9.39
CA TRP A 108 3.19 -6.43 9.09
C TRP A 108 4.14 -6.96 10.17
N LYS A 109 5.16 -6.18 10.55
CA LYS A 109 6.14 -6.59 11.58
C LYS A 109 5.51 -6.84 12.96
N CYS A 110 4.38 -6.20 13.27
CA CYS A 110 3.60 -6.49 14.47
C CYS A 110 2.78 -7.79 14.36
N LEU A 111 2.30 -8.14 13.16
CA LEU A 111 1.54 -9.37 12.91
C LEU A 111 2.45 -10.58 12.74
N GLU A 112 3.65 -10.37 12.24
CA GLU A 112 4.61 -11.43 11.87
C GLU A 112 4.82 -12.46 12.96
N PRO A 113 5.09 -12.12 14.25
CA PRO A 113 5.35 -13.11 15.30
C PRO A 113 4.21 -14.12 15.48
N ASP A 114 2.97 -13.66 15.45
CA ASP A 114 1.80 -14.52 15.58
C ASP A 114 1.63 -15.45 14.37
N ILE A 115 1.86 -14.94 13.18
CA ILE A 115 1.66 -15.67 11.93
C ILE A 115 2.76 -16.73 11.74
N ILE A 116 4.03 -16.36 11.95
CA ILE A 116 5.16 -17.27 11.69
C ILE A 116 5.37 -18.32 12.78
N SER A 117 4.69 -18.24 13.92
CA SER A 117 4.79 -19.27 14.96
C SER A 117 4.59 -20.68 14.39
N ASP A 118 3.69 -20.81 13.45
CA ASP A 118 3.27 -22.06 12.81
C ASP A 118 3.77 -22.27 11.38
N TYR A 119 4.46 -21.27 10.84
CA TYR A 119 4.94 -21.25 9.46
C TYR A 119 6.44 -21.06 9.38
N LYS A 120 7.04 -21.57 8.31
CA LYS A 120 8.41 -21.21 7.89
C LYS A 120 8.33 -20.09 6.88
N VAL A 121 8.98 -18.96 7.17
CA VAL A 121 9.16 -17.88 6.20
C VAL A 121 10.18 -18.29 5.15
N THR A 122 9.82 -18.20 3.88
CA THR A 122 10.70 -18.51 2.74
C THR A 122 11.10 -17.24 1.98
N VAL A 123 10.25 -16.21 1.98
CA VAL A 123 10.53 -14.89 1.43
C VAL A 123 10.01 -13.84 2.40
N ASN A 124 10.79 -12.80 2.67
CA ASN A 124 10.40 -11.64 3.50
C ASN A 124 11.06 -10.39 2.92
N GLU A 125 10.40 -9.79 1.96
CA GLU A 125 10.91 -8.69 1.16
C GLU A 125 9.96 -7.49 1.20
N ILE A 126 10.45 -6.36 0.73
CA ILE A 126 9.68 -5.16 0.45
C ILE A 126 9.72 -4.91 -1.05
N TYR A 127 8.58 -4.58 -1.63
CA TYR A 127 8.50 -4.06 -2.99
C TYR A 127 8.01 -2.61 -2.98
N SER A 128 8.12 -1.90 -4.10
CA SER A 128 7.65 -0.53 -4.21
C SER A 128 6.28 -0.46 -4.87
N SER A 129 5.29 0.07 -4.15
CA SER A 129 4.02 0.46 -4.73
C SER A 129 4.22 1.63 -5.69
N ILE A 130 3.46 1.65 -6.79
CA ILE A 130 3.45 2.76 -7.74
C ILE A 130 2.64 3.94 -7.20
N ILE A 131 2.95 5.15 -7.70
CA ILE A 131 2.16 6.36 -7.40
C ILE A 131 1.15 6.65 -8.51
N PRO A 132 -0.07 7.11 -8.16
CA PRO A 132 -0.61 7.31 -6.81
C PRO A 132 -0.69 6.02 -6.00
N THR A 133 -0.26 6.05 -4.74
CA THR A 133 -0.32 4.91 -3.81
C THR A 133 -1.76 4.68 -3.36
N THR A 134 -2.59 4.21 -4.27
CA THR A 134 -4.02 3.97 -4.02
C THR A 134 -4.49 2.68 -4.66
N THR A 135 -5.55 2.13 -4.10
CA THR A 135 -6.19 0.89 -4.55
C THR A 135 -6.50 0.90 -6.05
N GLN A 136 -7.00 2.02 -6.58
CA GLN A 136 -7.33 2.17 -8.00
C GLN A 136 -6.12 1.93 -8.92
N TYR A 137 -4.97 2.53 -8.59
CA TYR A 137 -3.76 2.45 -9.41
C TYR A 137 -2.93 1.22 -9.08
N SER A 138 -2.55 1.05 -7.83
CA SER A 138 -1.62 0.00 -7.41
C SER A 138 -2.23 -1.40 -7.50
N ARG A 139 -3.45 -1.62 -6.99
CA ARG A 139 -4.04 -2.96 -6.96
C ARG A 139 -4.49 -3.43 -8.35
N ASN A 140 -5.08 -2.55 -9.16
CA ASN A 140 -5.37 -2.89 -10.54
C ASN A 140 -4.08 -3.24 -11.32
N SER A 141 -2.97 -2.54 -11.05
CA SER A 141 -1.68 -2.87 -11.66
C SER A 141 -1.11 -4.21 -11.20
N ILE A 142 -1.25 -4.57 -9.92
CA ILE A 142 -0.86 -5.89 -9.41
C ILE A 142 -1.60 -6.99 -10.16
N PHE A 143 -2.93 -6.89 -10.26
CA PHE A 143 -3.76 -7.94 -10.86
C PHE A 143 -3.75 -7.93 -12.38
N SER A 144 -3.50 -6.81 -13.02
CA SER A 144 -3.34 -6.77 -14.47
C SER A 144 -1.93 -7.10 -14.95
N GLY A 145 -0.88 -6.89 -14.12
CA GLY A 145 0.51 -6.92 -14.57
C GLY A 145 0.81 -5.88 -15.64
N LEU A 146 0.11 -4.75 -15.60
CA LEU A 146 0.22 -3.62 -16.52
C LEU A 146 0.25 -2.33 -15.71
N SER A 147 0.96 -1.33 -16.25
CA SER A 147 0.87 0.03 -15.70
C SER A 147 -0.53 0.63 -15.91
N PRO A 148 -0.93 1.65 -15.14
CA PRO A 148 -2.24 2.27 -15.28
C PRO A 148 -2.55 2.76 -16.71
N ILE A 149 -1.58 3.37 -17.39
CA ILE A 149 -1.75 3.81 -18.78
C ILE A 149 -1.95 2.63 -19.75
N GLU A 150 -1.28 1.50 -19.49
CA GLU A 150 -1.46 0.29 -20.31
C GLU A 150 -2.80 -0.37 -20.06
N ILE A 151 -3.29 -0.41 -18.82
CA ILE A 151 -4.63 -0.92 -18.51
C ILE A 151 -5.67 -0.09 -19.28
N ASN A 152 -5.59 1.23 -19.17
CA ASN A 152 -6.50 2.14 -19.87
C ASN A 152 -6.45 2.00 -21.39
N LYS A 153 -5.29 1.70 -21.98
CA LYS A 153 -5.14 1.51 -23.43
C LYS A 153 -5.61 0.14 -23.91
N LYS A 154 -5.29 -0.94 -23.17
CA LYS A 154 -5.51 -2.34 -23.63
C LYS A 154 -6.85 -2.91 -23.13
N HIS A 155 -7.35 -2.40 -22.02
CA HIS A 155 -8.54 -2.87 -21.30
C HIS A 155 -9.36 -1.68 -20.80
N SER A 156 -9.70 -0.75 -21.68
CA SER A 156 -10.39 0.50 -21.32
C SER A 156 -11.73 0.26 -20.62
N GLU A 157 -12.40 -0.84 -20.95
CA GLU A 157 -13.66 -1.27 -20.32
C GLU A 157 -13.47 -1.75 -18.87
N LEU A 158 -12.25 -2.15 -18.49
CA LEU A 158 -11.90 -2.59 -17.14
C LEU A 158 -11.24 -1.48 -16.30
N TRP A 159 -10.98 -0.32 -16.92
CA TRP A 159 -10.44 0.86 -16.24
C TRP A 159 -11.54 1.88 -15.95
N LYS A 160 -11.49 2.47 -14.78
CA LYS A 160 -12.34 3.60 -14.38
C LYS A 160 -11.47 4.77 -14.02
N ASN A 161 -11.74 5.92 -14.63
CA ASN A 161 -11.06 7.18 -14.30
C ASN A 161 -11.57 7.77 -12.99
N GLU A 162 -10.89 8.80 -12.47
CA GLU A 162 -11.22 9.45 -11.19
C GLU A 162 -12.68 9.92 -11.12
N ASN A 163 -13.17 10.52 -12.19
CA ASN A 163 -14.50 11.13 -12.27
C ASN A 163 -15.59 10.17 -12.74
N ASP A 164 -15.25 8.93 -13.12
CA ASP A 164 -16.25 7.94 -13.52
C ASP A 164 -17.07 7.48 -12.32
N GLU A 165 -18.34 7.20 -12.52
CA GLU A 165 -19.21 6.70 -11.47
C GLU A 165 -18.88 5.24 -11.08
N GLY A 166 -19.13 4.91 -9.81
CA GLY A 166 -19.00 3.57 -9.26
C GLY A 166 -17.59 3.24 -8.74
N GLY A 167 -17.41 2.02 -8.28
CA GLY A 167 -16.15 1.54 -7.72
C GLY A 167 -15.04 1.44 -8.76
N LYS A 168 -13.82 1.82 -8.38
CA LYS A 168 -12.65 1.83 -9.28
C LYS A 168 -11.95 0.47 -9.39
N ASN A 169 -12.31 -0.49 -8.54
CA ASN A 169 -11.68 -1.81 -8.40
C ASN A 169 -12.72 -2.94 -8.52
N LEU A 170 -13.57 -2.88 -9.54
CA LEU A 170 -14.63 -3.88 -9.76
C LEU A 170 -14.17 -5.07 -10.61
N PHE A 171 -13.09 -4.89 -11.38
CA PHE A 171 -12.68 -5.84 -12.43
C PHE A 171 -11.39 -6.59 -12.11
N GLU A 172 -10.93 -6.58 -10.85
CA GLU A 172 -9.65 -7.20 -10.42
C GLU A 172 -9.56 -8.68 -10.83
N LYS A 173 -10.64 -9.45 -10.70
CA LYS A 173 -10.69 -10.86 -11.14
C LYS A 173 -10.48 -11.02 -12.65
N LEU A 174 -11.08 -10.13 -13.46
CA LEU A 174 -10.93 -10.15 -14.92
C LEU A 174 -9.52 -9.71 -15.33
N LEU A 175 -8.98 -8.67 -14.70
CA LEU A 175 -7.60 -8.23 -14.91
C LEU A 175 -6.59 -9.34 -14.59
N LEU A 176 -6.79 -10.09 -13.51
CA LEU A 176 -5.96 -11.25 -13.17
C LEU A 176 -6.06 -12.36 -14.23
N LYS A 177 -7.28 -12.66 -14.71
CA LYS A 177 -7.47 -13.62 -15.78
C LYS A 177 -6.70 -13.25 -17.04
N GLU A 178 -6.83 -11.99 -17.47
CA GLU A 178 -6.11 -11.47 -18.64
C GLU A 178 -4.58 -11.49 -18.43
N GLN A 179 -4.11 -11.22 -17.23
CA GLN A 179 -2.69 -11.35 -16.89
C GLN A 179 -2.20 -12.79 -17.03
N LEU A 180 -2.91 -13.76 -16.47
CA LEU A 180 -2.55 -15.18 -16.55
C LEU A 180 -2.52 -15.68 -18.00
N VAL A 181 -3.52 -15.30 -18.81
CA VAL A 181 -3.54 -15.62 -20.25
C VAL A 181 -2.32 -15.03 -20.96
N ARG A 182 -2.02 -13.76 -20.73
CA ARG A 182 -0.85 -13.09 -21.34
C ARG A 182 0.48 -13.70 -20.93
N LEU A 183 0.58 -14.24 -19.73
CA LEU A 183 1.77 -14.94 -19.22
C LEU A 183 1.82 -16.40 -19.66
N GLY A 184 0.86 -16.89 -20.46
CA GLY A 184 0.78 -18.29 -20.89
C GLY A 184 0.56 -19.27 -19.73
N LYS A 185 -0.06 -18.83 -18.64
CA LYS A 185 -0.32 -19.66 -17.46
C LYS A 185 -1.72 -20.23 -17.50
N ASN A 186 -1.80 -21.54 -17.76
CA ASN A 186 -3.08 -22.28 -17.70
C ASN A 186 -3.22 -22.92 -16.31
N ILE A 187 -3.57 -22.10 -15.32
CA ILE A 187 -3.77 -22.50 -13.92
C ILE A 187 -5.21 -22.28 -13.50
N SER A 188 -5.70 -23.13 -12.60
CA SER A 188 -6.98 -22.92 -11.94
C SER A 188 -6.84 -21.84 -10.88
N PHE A 189 -7.71 -20.85 -10.87
CA PHE A 189 -7.69 -19.82 -9.84
C PHE A 189 -9.06 -19.35 -9.40
N ASN A 190 -9.13 -18.92 -8.15
CA ASN A 190 -10.28 -18.20 -7.60
C ASN A 190 -9.85 -16.81 -7.08
N TYR A 191 -10.82 -15.92 -7.01
CA TYR A 191 -10.65 -14.57 -6.51
C TYR A 191 -11.82 -14.20 -5.60
N HIS A 192 -11.51 -13.79 -4.39
CA HIS A 192 -12.48 -13.35 -3.38
C HIS A 192 -12.09 -12.02 -2.78
N LYS A 193 -13.11 -11.21 -2.43
CA LYS A 193 -12.94 -9.93 -1.77
C LYS A 193 -13.76 -9.92 -0.49
N VAL A 194 -13.10 -9.70 0.62
CA VAL A 194 -13.71 -9.61 1.95
C VAL A 194 -13.74 -8.15 2.38
N ILE A 195 -14.93 -7.55 2.35
CA ILE A 195 -15.17 -6.15 2.72
C ILE A 195 -15.91 -6.02 4.06
N ASN A 196 -16.34 -7.12 4.65
CA ASN A 196 -17.02 -7.16 5.95
C ASN A 196 -16.87 -8.53 6.62
N THR A 197 -17.27 -8.61 7.89
CA THR A 197 -17.17 -9.83 8.70
C THR A 197 -17.94 -11.02 8.12
N LYS A 198 -19.13 -10.79 7.53
CA LYS A 198 -19.95 -11.86 6.94
C LYS A 198 -19.26 -12.53 5.76
N GLU A 199 -18.60 -11.75 4.91
CA GLU A 199 -17.81 -12.29 3.79
C GLU A 199 -16.59 -13.05 4.27
N GLY A 200 -15.94 -12.59 5.34
CA GLY A 200 -14.84 -13.32 5.99
C GLY A 200 -15.27 -14.70 6.50
N ILE A 201 -16.44 -14.81 7.12
CA ILE A 201 -17.01 -16.09 7.56
C ILE A 201 -17.29 -16.99 6.35
N LYS A 202 -17.96 -16.48 5.32
CA LYS A 202 -18.26 -17.25 4.09
C LYS A 202 -17.00 -17.77 3.42
N TYR A 203 -15.94 -16.97 3.37
CA TYR A 203 -14.68 -17.41 2.78
C TYR A 203 -14.01 -18.49 3.64
N TYR A 204 -14.00 -18.34 4.96
CA TYR A 204 -13.50 -19.36 5.89
C TYR A 204 -14.20 -20.72 5.67
N GLU A 205 -15.51 -20.74 5.49
CA GLU A 205 -16.28 -21.96 5.22
C GLU A 205 -15.94 -22.60 3.88
N LYS A 206 -15.66 -21.79 2.85
CA LYS A 206 -15.34 -22.25 1.49
C LYS A 206 -13.88 -22.67 1.30
N LEU A 207 -12.98 -22.29 2.20
CA LEU A 207 -11.53 -22.46 1.99
C LEU A 207 -11.12 -23.92 1.72
N GLU A 208 -11.83 -24.89 2.29
CA GLU A 208 -11.57 -26.31 2.05
C GLU A 208 -11.79 -26.73 0.57
N ASN A 209 -12.79 -26.12 -0.08
CA ASN A 209 -13.06 -26.35 -1.51
C ASN A 209 -12.04 -25.63 -2.42
N GLU A 210 -11.36 -24.62 -1.90
CA GLU A 210 -10.36 -23.84 -2.63
C GLU A 210 -9.02 -24.60 -2.84
N LYS A 211 -8.75 -25.63 -2.05
CA LYS A 211 -7.51 -26.41 -2.17
C LYS A 211 -7.33 -27.14 -3.52
N GLN A 212 -8.38 -27.19 -4.34
CA GLN A 212 -8.34 -27.75 -5.69
C GLN A 212 -7.77 -26.76 -6.72
N ASN A 213 -7.64 -25.48 -6.36
CA ASN A 213 -7.08 -24.47 -7.25
C ASN A 213 -5.57 -24.34 -7.04
N ASP A 214 -4.85 -24.07 -8.13
CA ASP A 214 -3.42 -23.73 -8.09
C ASP A 214 -3.18 -22.43 -7.33
N LEU A 215 -4.11 -21.49 -7.49
CA LEU A 215 -4.07 -20.16 -6.87
C LEU A 215 -5.43 -19.73 -6.34
N SER A 216 -5.51 -19.40 -5.06
CA SER A 216 -6.64 -18.67 -4.48
C SER A 216 -6.20 -17.27 -4.10
N VAL A 217 -6.89 -16.25 -4.57
CA VAL A 217 -6.62 -14.84 -4.24
C VAL A 217 -7.68 -14.33 -3.30
N LEU A 218 -7.25 -13.83 -2.15
CA LEU A 218 -8.08 -13.22 -1.14
C LEU A 218 -7.67 -11.76 -0.94
N VAL A 219 -8.49 -10.82 -1.36
CA VAL A 219 -8.35 -9.41 -1.02
C VAL A 219 -9.11 -9.15 0.27
N TYR A 220 -8.41 -8.66 1.30
CA TYR A 220 -8.99 -8.39 2.61
C TYR A 220 -8.95 -6.90 2.90
N ASN A 221 -10.12 -6.25 2.86
CA ASN A 221 -10.23 -4.82 3.09
C ASN A 221 -10.16 -4.51 4.59
N PHE A 222 -8.94 -4.32 5.09
CA PHE A 222 -8.69 -4.00 6.50
C PHE A 222 -9.15 -2.57 6.87
N VAL A 223 -8.77 -1.59 6.07
CA VAL A 223 -9.05 -0.17 6.36
C VAL A 223 -10.55 0.12 6.28
N ASP A 224 -11.24 -0.47 5.33
CA ASP A 224 -12.69 -0.33 5.22
C ASP A 224 -13.42 -0.93 6.44
N MET A 225 -12.91 -1.98 7.04
CA MET A 225 -13.48 -2.56 8.25
C MET A 225 -13.30 -1.66 9.48
N ILE A 226 -12.15 -0.99 9.60
CA ILE A 226 -11.91 0.04 10.63
C ILE A 226 -12.72 1.30 10.31
N SER A 227 -12.81 1.70 9.04
CA SER A 227 -13.49 2.93 8.61
C SER A 227 -15.01 2.79 8.46
N HIS A 228 -15.57 1.56 8.45
CA HIS A 228 -17.03 1.38 8.59
C HIS A 228 -17.55 1.67 10.02
N ALA A 229 -16.65 1.84 10.99
CA ALA A 229 -16.94 2.62 12.18
C ALA A 229 -17.13 4.13 11.84
N LYS A 230 -17.41 4.45 10.59
CA LYS A 230 -17.48 5.76 9.87
C LYS A 230 -18.44 6.80 10.43
N LYS A 231 -19.13 6.53 11.51
CA LYS A 231 -19.95 7.57 12.15
C LYS A 231 -19.13 8.53 13.03
N ASP A 232 -17.86 8.17 13.37
CA ASP A 232 -17.00 9.02 14.19
C ASP A 232 -15.54 8.99 13.73
N VAL A 233 -15.20 9.86 12.76
CA VAL A 233 -13.79 10.14 12.38
C VAL A 233 -12.98 10.51 13.64
N ASN A 234 -13.58 11.16 14.61
CA ASN A 234 -12.95 11.53 15.89
C ASN A 234 -12.60 10.29 16.73
N PHE A 235 -13.46 9.29 16.79
CA PHE A 235 -13.21 8.06 17.54
C PHE A 235 -12.00 7.28 16.97
N ILE A 236 -11.90 7.17 15.65
CA ILE A 236 -10.73 6.52 15.01
C ILE A 236 -9.45 7.33 15.23
N LYS A 237 -9.54 8.67 15.20
CA LYS A 237 -8.40 9.55 15.53
C LYS A 237 -7.89 9.31 16.95
N GLU A 238 -8.78 9.12 17.91
CA GLU A 238 -8.40 8.84 19.31
C GLU A 238 -7.76 7.47 19.44
N LEU A 239 -8.31 6.44 18.76
CA LEU A 239 -7.78 5.08 18.80
C LEU A 239 -6.45 4.92 18.05
N ALA A 240 -6.23 5.66 16.98
CA ALA A 240 -5.05 5.62 16.14
C ALA A 240 -4.32 6.97 16.14
N LYS A 241 -4.14 7.57 17.32
CA LYS A 241 -3.55 8.91 17.49
C LYS A 241 -2.10 9.03 17.00
N ASP A 242 -1.37 7.94 17.01
CA ASP A 242 0.02 7.82 16.58
C ASP A 242 0.29 6.43 15.99
N ASP A 243 1.47 6.24 15.42
CA ASP A 243 1.85 4.97 14.78
C ASP A 243 1.85 3.78 15.76
N LYS A 244 2.22 3.98 17.03
CA LYS A 244 2.18 2.95 18.08
C LYS A 244 0.74 2.48 18.34
N ALA A 245 -0.19 3.43 18.48
CA ALA A 245 -1.61 3.14 18.69
C ALA A 245 -2.21 2.46 17.44
N TYR A 246 -1.84 2.90 16.24
CA TYR A 246 -2.32 2.31 15.00
C TYR A 246 -1.84 0.86 14.81
N ARG A 247 -0.58 0.56 15.16
CA ARG A 247 -0.08 -0.83 15.19
C ARG A 247 -0.81 -1.69 16.20
N SER A 248 -1.07 -1.18 17.40
CA SER A 248 -1.81 -1.89 18.44
C SER A 248 -3.25 -2.20 18.00
N LEU A 249 -3.90 -1.25 17.33
CA LEU A 249 -5.23 -1.44 16.77
C LEU A 249 -5.22 -2.52 15.67
N THR A 250 -4.19 -2.53 14.81
CA THR A 250 -4.02 -3.55 13.77
C THR A 250 -3.87 -4.96 14.37
N LEU A 251 -3.04 -5.11 15.41
CA LEU A 251 -2.84 -6.39 16.09
C LEU A 251 -4.13 -6.86 16.79
N SER A 252 -4.82 -5.97 17.47
CA SER A 252 -6.12 -6.27 18.10
C SER A 252 -7.17 -6.71 17.08
N TRP A 253 -7.24 -6.00 15.95
CA TRP A 253 -8.14 -6.36 14.85
C TRP A 253 -7.79 -7.75 14.29
N TYR A 254 -6.53 -8.01 13.98
CA TYR A 254 -6.09 -9.31 13.47
C TYR A 254 -6.48 -10.46 14.39
N ASN A 255 -6.20 -10.32 15.69
CA ASN A 255 -6.50 -11.34 16.69
C ASN A 255 -7.99 -11.67 16.81
N ASN A 256 -8.87 -10.71 16.50
CA ASN A 256 -10.33 -10.88 16.56
C ASN A 256 -10.97 -11.08 15.17
N SER A 257 -10.18 -11.11 14.11
CA SER A 257 -10.69 -11.19 12.74
C SER A 257 -10.81 -12.62 12.22
N ASN A 258 -11.63 -12.80 11.19
CA ASN A 258 -11.67 -14.06 10.44
C ASN A 258 -10.36 -14.31 9.66
N LEU A 259 -9.54 -13.29 9.42
CA LEU A 259 -8.25 -13.46 8.74
C LEU A 259 -7.32 -14.40 9.50
N LYS A 260 -7.23 -14.27 10.82
CA LYS A 260 -6.45 -15.20 11.67
C LYS A 260 -6.96 -16.63 11.53
N LYS A 261 -8.28 -16.83 11.58
CA LYS A 261 -8.90 -18.16 11.40
C LYS A 261 -8.63 -18.74 10.01
N ILE A 262 -8.69 -17.89 8.96
CA ILE A 262 -8.40 -18.28 7.58
C ILE A 262 -6.94 -18.74 7.45
N ILE A 263 -5.98 -17.99 8.00
CA ILE A 263 -4.56 -18.33 7.97
C ILE A 263 -4.32 -19.67 8.71
N THR A 264 -4.93 -19.86 9.90
CA THR A 264 -4.82 -21.12 10.64
C THR A 264 -5.38 -22.30 9.84
N LYS A 265 -6.58 -22.16 9.27
CA LYS A 265 -7.20 -23.21 8.45
C LYS A 265 -6.42 -23.50 7.18
N ALA A 266 -5.84 -22.47 6.54
CA ALA A 266 -5.00 -22.63 5.35
C ALA A 266 -3.74 -23.47 5.65
N LYS A 267 -3.15 -23.33 6.86
CA LYS A 267 -2.06 -24.21 7.33
C LYS A 267 -2.50 -25.67 7.42
N GLU A 268 -3.63 -25.92 8.08
CA GLU A 268 -4.18 -27.29 8.22
C GLU A 268 -4.46 -27.94 6.87
N LEU A 269 -4.85 -27.15 5.87
CA LEU A 269 -5.08 -27.59 4.49
C LEU A 269 -3.80 -27.67 3.63
N GLY A 270 -2.63 -27.31 4.19
CA GLY A 270 -1.33 -27.39 3.53
C GLY A 270 -1.03 -26.28 2.52
N HIS A 271 -1.77 -25.17 2.54
CA HIS A 271 -1.54 -24.04 1.63
C HIS A 271 -0.19 -23.37 1.91
N LYS A 272 0.55 -23.06 0.83
CA LYS A 272 1.53 -21.98 0.82
C LYS A 272 0.76 -20.66 0.87
N ILE A 273 1.22 -19.72 1.68
CA ILE A 273 0.56 -18.41 1.78
C ILE A 273 1.53 -17.32 1.29
N ILE A 274 1.02 -16.45 0.42
CA ILE A 274 1.65 -15.18 0.06
C ILE A 274 0.88 -14.08 0.74
N ILE A 275 1.55 -13.24 1.53
CA ILE A 275 0.95 -12.07 2.19
C ILE A 275 1.58 -10.82 1.59
N THR A 276 0.75 -9.91 1.11
CA THR A 276 1.17 -8.63 0.54
C THR A 276 0.07 -7.57 0.72
N THR A 277 0.29 -6.40 0.19
CA THR A 277 -0.64 -5.27 0.15
C THR A 277 -0.49 -4.54 -1.19
N ASP A 278 -1.35 -3.63 -1.49
CA ASP A 278 -1.28 -2.77 -2.68
C ASP A 278 -0.53 -1.44 -2.41
N HIS A 279 -0.68 -0.88 -1.23
CA HIS A 279 0.00 0.32 -0.74
C HIS A 279 -0.07 0.39 0.78
N GLY A 280 0.66 1.32 1.37
CA GLY A 280 0.50 1.66 2.76
C GLY A 280 -0.18 3.02 2.97
N THR A 281 0.01 3.61 4.15
CA THR A 281 -0.61 4.87 4.56
C THR A 281 0.30 5.64 5.52
N ILE A 282 0.15 6.96 5.56
CA ILE A 282 0.92 7.83 6.46
C ILE A 282 0.00 8.71 7.30
N ASN A 283 0.39 8.96 8.56
CA ASN A 283 -0.28 9.95 9.40
C ASN A 283 0.00 11.36 8.89
N VAL A 284 -1.03 12.09 8.48
CA VAL A 284 -0.88 13.42 7.88
C VAL A 284 -1.15 14.52 8.89
N ASN A 285 -0.29 15.54 8.93
CA ASN A 285 -0.44 16.66 9.85
C ASN A 285 -0.08 18.03 9.25
N THR A 286 0.45 18.06 8.03
CA THR A 286 0.91 19.28 7.37
C THR A 286 -0.03 19.65 6.22
N PRO A 287 -0.96 20.59 6.39
CA PRO A 287 -1.86 21.00 5.32
C PRO A 287 -1.11 21.79 4.24
N SER A 288 -1.45 21.57 2.98
CA SER A 288 -0.98 22.32 1.83
C SER A 288 -2.17 22.81 0.99
N LEU A 289 -2.21 24.09 0.71
CA LEU A 289 -3.26 24.67 -0.09
C LEU A 289 -3.16 24.21 -1.54
N VAL A 290 -4.29 23.86 -2.10
CA VAL A 290 -4.44 23.50 -3.51
C VAL A 290 -5.65 24.22 -4.10
N SER A 291 -5.50 24.64 -5.34
CA SER A 291 -6.62 25.14 -6.15
C SER A 291 -6.55 24.52 -7.54
N GLY A 292 -7.68 24.27 -8.12
CA GLY A 292 -7.81 23.64 -9.43
C GLY A 292 -9.18 23.92 -10.03
N ASP A 293 -9.45 23.31 -11.19
CA ASP A 293 -10.76 23.37 -11.83
C ASP A 293 -11.81 22.54 -11.07
N LYS A 294 -13.06 22.58 -11.54
CA LYS A 294 -14.19 21.86 -10.90
C LYS A 294 -14.06 20.34 -10.94
N GLU A 295 -13.19 19.82 -11.78
CA GLU A 295 -13.01 18.39 -12.02
C GLU A 295 -11.82 17.81 -11.22
N ILE A 296 -11.25 18.61 -10.28
CA ILE A 296 -10.15 18.15 -9.43
C ILE A 296 -10.57 16.98 -8.55
N SER A 297 -9.75 15.92 -8.50
CA SER A 297 -10.01 14.72 -7.71
C SER A 297 -10.11 15.02 -6.20
N THR A 298 -10.83 14.17 -5.47
CA THR A 298 -11.12 14.37 -4.05
C THR A 298 -10.05 13.84 -3.09
N ASN A 299 -9.16 12.96 -3.54
CA ASN A 299 -8.12 12.38 -2.69
C ASN A 299 -7.26 13.45 -2.00
N LEU A 300 -6.80 13.18 -0.78
CA LEU A 300 -6.06 14.14 0.05
C LEU A 300 -4.54 14.12 -0.18
N ARG A 301 -4.00 13.08 -0.83
CA ARG A 301 -2.57 12.89 -1.01
C ARG A 301 -2.12 13.02 -2.47
N TYR A 302 -3.06 12.94 -3.41
CA TYR A 302 -2.80 13.28 -4.81
C TYR A 302 -3.99 14.04 -5.41
N LYS A 303 -3.75 14.76 -6.47
CA LYS A 303 -4.78 15.42 -7.25
C LYS A 303 -4.51 15.24 -8.73
N THR A 304 -5.57 15.11 -9.50
CA THR A 304 -5.52 15.22 -10.97
C THR A 304 -6.60 16.15 -11.47
N ALA A 305 -6.28 17.00 -12.43
CA ALA A 305 -7.16 17.95 -13.08
C ALA A 305 -6.49 18.51 -14.34
N LYS A 306 -7.21 19.35 -15.10
CA LYS A 306 -6.63 20.05 -16.27
C LYS A 306 -5.56 21.06 -15.85
N LYS A 307 -5.77 21.73 -14.71
CA LYS A 307 -4.84 22.71 -14.14
C LYS A 307 -4.90 22.67 -12.62
N ILE A 308 -3.74 22.60 -11.99
CA ILE A 308 -3.61 22.60 -10.54
C ILE A 308 -2.53 23.59 -10.12
N ASN A 309 -2.84 24.43 -9.14
CA ASN A 309 -1.90 25.29 -8.43
C ASN A 309 -1.68 24.75 -7.03
N SER A 310 -0.43 24.61 -6.61
CA SER A 310 -0.03 24.08 -5.31
C SER A 310 1.30 24.67 -4.85
N GLU A 311 1.63 24.53 -3.58
CA GLU A 311 2.96 24.86 -3.05
C GLU A 311 3.99 23.86 -3.57
N THR A 312 4.98 24.32 -4.33
CA THR A 312 5.93 23.46 -5.06
C THR A 312 6.83 22.63 -4.15
N LYS A 313 7.25 23.14 -3.00
CA LYS A 313 8.23 22.45 -2.12
C LYS A 313 7.72 21.15 -1.50
N LYS A 314 6.40 21.04 -1.28
CA LYS A 314 5.76 19.90 -0.59
C LYS A 314 5.10 18.90 -1.55
N VAL A 315 5.30 19.09 -2.85
CA VAL A 315 4.50 18.42 -3.86
C VAL A 315 5.38 18.04 -5.05
N ILE A 316 5.22 16.82 -5.55
CA ILE A 316 5.70 16.46 -6.88
C ILE A 316 4.61 16.82 -7.87
N LYS A 317 4.93 17.63 -8.87
CA LYS A 317 4.00 17.99 -9.95
C LYS A 317 4.48 17.44 -11.27
N ILE A 318 3.58 16.82 -12.02
CA ILE A 318 3.81 16.35 -13.39
C ILE A 318 2.73 16.91 -14.32
N ASP A 319 3.18 17.52 -15.41
CA ASP A 319 2.28 18.04 -16.46
C ASP A 319 2.13 17.06 -17.64
N ASP A 320 2.94 15.99 -17.67
CA ASP A 320 2.81 14.85 -18.57
C ASP A 320 2.62 13.55 -17.78
N PRO A 321 1.37 13.11 -17.55
CA PRO A 321 1.07 11.88 -16.82
C PRO A 321 1.71 10.63 -17.43
N SER A 322 1.90 10.60 -18.75
CA SER A 322 2.46 9.44 -19.44
C SER A 322 3.91 9.15 -19.01
N SER A 323 4.63 10.19 -18.58
CA SER A 323 5.99 10.05 -18.05
C SER A 323 6.05 9.27 -16.71
N PHE A 324 4.92 9.15 -16.01
CA PHE A 324 4.74 8.35 -14.81
C PHE A 324 3.84 7.14 -15.05
N LEU A 325 3.66 6.75 -16.32
CA LEU A 325 2.82 5.63 -16.76
C LEU A 325 1.36 5.77 -16.29
N LEU A 326 0.87 7.00 -16.16
CA LEU A 326 -0.49 7.33 -15.77
C LEU A 326 -1.36 7.70 -16.97
N PRO A 327 -2.65 7.36 -16.98
CA PRO A 327 -3.56 7.77 -18.02
C PRO A 327 -3.89 9.27 -17.93
N SER A 328 -4.14 9.89 -19.07
CA SER A 328 -4.67 11.23 -19.17
C SER A 328 -6.17 11.18 -19.43
N ASN A 329 -6.95 11.84 -18.60
CA ASN A 329 -8.40 11.94 -18.77
C ASN A 329 -8.79 13.05 -19.77
N TYR A 330 -7.86 13.97 -20.07
CA TYR A 330 -8.05 15.13 -20.93
C TYR A 330 -6.83 15.35 -21.82
N LEU A 331 -6.98 16.17 -22.86
CA LEU A 331 -5.85 16.60 -23.73
C LEU A 331 -4.74 17.29 -22.92
N SER A 332 -5.09 17.97 -21.85
CA SER A 332 -4.15 18.48 -20.85
C SER A 332 -4.58 17.97 -19.49
N SER A 333 -3.79 17.12 -18.85
CA SER A 333 -4.00 16.66 -17.48
C SER A 333 -2.70 16.81 -16.73
N CYS A 334 -2.78 17.24 -15.48
CA CYS A 334 -1.64 17.23 -14.58
C CYS A 334 -1.97 16.42 -13.33
N PHE A 335 -0.93 15.89 -12.70
CA PHE A 335 -1.01 15.26 -11.40
C PHE A 335 -0.11 15.99 -10.43
N ILE A 336 -0.55 16.01 -9.17
CA ILE A 336 0.30 16.40 -8.05
C ILE A 336 0.23 15.31 -6.97
N PHE A 337 1.37 15.04 -6.33
CA PHE A 337 1.50 14.09 -5.25
C PHE A 337 2.09 14.77 -4.02
N ALA A 338 1.45 14.61 -2.88
CA ALA A 338 1.95 15.13 -1.62
C ALA A 338 3.16 14.30 -1.16
N LYS A 339 4.23 14.98 -0.74
CA LYS A 339 5.40 14.37 -0.11
C LYS A 339 5.23 14.33 1.41
N GLU A 340 5.98 13.48 2.08
CA GLU A 340 6.03 13.40 3.53
C GLU A 340 4.63 13.22 4.14
N ASN A 341 4.34 13.90 5.24
CA ASN A 341 3.06 13.91 5.93
C ASN A 341 2.12 15.06 5.50
N THR A 342 2.32 15.58 4.28
CA THR A 342 1.51 16.65 3.70
C THR A 342 0.16 16.13 3.21
N TYR A 343 -0.90 16.93 3.30
CA TYR A 343 -2.21 16.65 2.69
C TYR A 343 -2.82 17.90 2.09
N PHE A 344 -3.65 17.73 1.08
CA PHE A 344 -4.24 18.83 0.33
C PHE A 344 -5.53 19.34 0.96
N VAL A 345 -5.62 20.65 1.07
CA VAL A 345 -6.81 21.37 1.56
C VAL A 345 -7.17 22.51 0.60
N TYR A 346 -8.44 22.87 0.58
CA TYR A 346 -8.93 23.99 -0.22
C TYR A 346 -9.06 25.24 0.64
N SER A 347 -8.91 26.42 0.02
CA SER A 347 -9.08 27.71 0.69
C SER A 347 -10.50 27.88 1.25
N ASN A 348 -11.51 27.40 0.52
CA ASN A 348 -12.87 27.38 1.01
C ASN A 348 -12.99 26.35 2.16
N ASN A 349 -13.41 26.80 3.35
CA ASN A 349 -13.50 25.97 4.56
C ASN A 349 -12.16 25.38 5.06
N TYR A 350 -11.06 26.10 4.88
CA TYR A 350 -9.71 25.66 5.28
C TYR A 350 -9.67 25.07 6.70
N ASN A 351 -10.17 25.81 7.71
CA ASN A 351 -10.14 25.36 9.11
C ASN A 351 -10.94 24.07 9.31
N ASN A 352 -12.04 23.88 8.61
CA ASN A 352 -12.84 22.67 8.69
C ASN A 352 -12.09 21.46 8.12
N TYR A 353 -11.45 21.62 6.96
CA TYR A 353 -10.61 20.56 6.37
C TYR A 353 -9.42 20.21 7.26
N VAL A 354 -8.74 21.23 7.83
CA VAL A 354 -7.63 21.00 8.75
C VAL A 354 -8.10 20.23 9.98
N ASN A 355 -9.19 20.65 10.63
CA ASN A 355 -9.71 19.95 11.81
C ASN A 355 -10.17 18.53 11.50
N MET A 356 -10.73 18.29 10.31
CA MET A 356 -11.21 16.98 9.89
C MET A 356 -10.07 16.00 9.61
N PHE A 357 -9.03 16.42 8.88
CA PHE A 357 -8.04 15.51 8.31
C PHE A 357 -6.68 15.51 9.00
N LYS A 358 -6.33 16.53 9.79
CA LYS A 358 -5.11 16.52 10.59
C LYS A 358 -5.09 15.32 11.54
N ASN A 359 -3.94 14.65 11.62
CA ASN A 359 -3.72 13.44 12.41
C ASN A 359 -4.63 12.27 11.99
N THR A 360 -4.90 12.15 10.70
CA THR A 360 -5.54 10.95 10.11
C THR A 360 -4.55 10.20 9.24
N TYR A 361 -4.80 8.90 9.02
CA TYR A 361 -4.01 8.09 8.10
C TYR A 361 -4.57 8.22 6.69
N GLN A 362 -3.71 8.65 5.77
CA GLN A 362 -4.05 8.93 4.37
C GLN A 362 -3.04 8.27 3.44
N HIS A 363 -3.44 8.05 2.18
CA HIS A 363 -2.63 7.42 1.15
C HIS A 363 -2.86 8.08 -0.22
N GLY A 364 -1.98 7.81 -1.17
CA GLY A 364 -2.04 8.37 -2.53
C GLY A 364 -0.84 9.23 -2.90
N GLY A 365 0.02 9.55 -1.92
CA GLY A 365 1.21 10.37 -2.11
C GLY A 365 2.51 9.58 -2.08
N VAL A 366 3.57 10.27 -1.66
CA VAL A 366 4.93 9.76 -1.61
C VAL A 366 5.47 9.82 -0.18
N SER A 367 5.63 8.64 0.40
CA SER A 367 6.32 8.41 1.67
C SER A 367 6.87 6.98 1.71
N LEU A 368 7.79 6.71 2.62
CA LEU A 368 8.32 5.35 2.85
C LEU A 368 7.18 4.40 3.18
N GLU A 369 6.25 4.82 4.05
CA GLU A 369 5.13 4.03 4.54
C GLU A 369 4.11 3.70 3.46
N GLU A 370 3.87 4.62 2.50
CA GLU A 370 2.91 4.41 1.41
C GLU A 370 3.48 3.54 0.30
N MET A 371 4.78 3.71 -0.02
CA MET A 371 5.39 3.10 -1.20
C MET A 371 6.12 1.78 -0.90
N LEU A 372 6.82 1.67 0.23
CA LEU A 372 7.65 0.50 0.56
C LEU A 372 6.86 -0.49 1.40
N VAL A 373 6.34 -1.51 0.76
CA VAL A 373 5.30 -2.39 1.33
C VAL A 373 5.70 -3.87 1.31
N PRO A 374 5.18 -4.70 2.23
CA PRO A 374 5.65 -6.07 2.41
C PRO A 374 5.22 -7.02 1.29
N PHE A 375 6.12 -7.95 0.96
CA PHE A 375 5.85 -9.18 0.22
C PHE A 375 6.47 -10.36 0.95
N VAL A 376 5.64 -11.28 1.41
CA VAL A 376 6.06 -12.37 2.30
C VAL A 376 5.50 -13.68 1.81
N VAL A 377 6.33 -14.73 1.81
CA VAL A 377 5.91 -16.11 1.50
C VAL A 377 6.19 -16.99 2.69
N ILE A 378 5.17 -17.70 3.11
CA ILE A 378 5.23 -18.65 4.23
C ILE A 378 4.70 -20.02 3.82
N LYS A 379 5.32 -21.06 4.38
CA LYS A 379 4.93 -22.45 4.18
C LYS A 379 4.64 -23.11 5.53
N PRO A 380 3.65 -24.00 5.64
CA PRO A 380 3.44 -24.78 6.86
C PRO A 380 4.72 -25.51 7.29
N LYS A 381 5.00 -25.49 8.60
CA LYS A 381 6.12 -26.25 9.20
C LYS A 381 5.86 -27.74 9.13
#